data_1d3a01098772b9db68ce0579106904e5
#
_entry.id   1d3a01098772b9db68ce0579106904e5
#
_cell.length_a   1.000
_cell.length_b   1.000
_cell.length_c   1.000
_cell.angle_alpha   90.00
_cell.angle_beta   90.00
_cell.angle_gamma   90.00
#
_symmetry.space_group_name_H-M   'P 1'
#
loop_
_entity.id
_entity.type
_entity.pdbx_description
1 polymer ?
#
loop_
_entity_poly.entity_id
_entity_poly.type
_entity_poly.pdbx_seq_one_letter_code
_entity_poly.pdbx_strand_id
1 'polypeptide(L)'
;MDIRVNNVIGNPFAEMVYDNQKNVREPFQIQLENKESMEKVEEVSEGEVLGIGFLKDSDSDISYGMAARYAEESTKDHPIVQVLLRKPNNEVEYYNVDITKVNPANATELEMFALCNYMDDKNPGARGKFGSWQALKCIDINACSNGYTFDTGLLENFASAKKNWIGICRMMMDDYLGAGIFKQYKDCINLCSEFSKFV
;
A
#
# COMPACT_ATOMS: atom_id res chain seq x y z
N MET A 1 53.97 -34.90 14.32
CA MET A 1 53.30 -33.80 15.00
C MET A 1 52.13 -33.36 14.11
N ASP A 2 51.00 -34.05 14.21
CA ASP A 2 49.85 -33.87 13.33
C ASP A 2 48.87 -32.89 13.98
N ILE A 3 48.67 -31.74 13.32
CA ILE A 3 47.63 -30.79 13.70
C ILE A 3 46.41 -31.06 12.80
N ARG A 4 45.41 -31.72 13.38
CA ARG A 4 44.08 -31.80 12.75
C ARG A 4 43.26 -30.56 13.11
N VAL A 5 42.95 -29.75 12.13
CA VAL A 5 41.99 -28.64 12.26
C VAL A 5 40.64 -29.17 11.81
N ASN A 6 39.73 -29.44 12.75
CA ASN A 6 38.35 -29.71 12.49
C ASN A 6 37.60 -28.39 12.45
N ASN A 7 37.37 -27.86 11.26
CA ASN A 7 36.38 -26.80 11.05
C ASN A 7 34.99 -27.44 10.80
N VAL A 8 34.20 -27.54 11.87
CA VAL A 8 32.76 -27.80 11.75
C VAL A 8 32.08 -26.43 11.63
N ILE A 9 31.78 -26.03 10.40
CA ILE A 9 30.90 -24.89 10.16
C ILE A 9 29.46 -25.41 10.34
N GLY A 10 28.93 -25.24 11.54
CA GLY A 10 27.52 -25.49 11.86
C GLY A 10 26.64 -24.46 11.11
N ASN A 11 25.72 -24.96 10.30
CA ASN A 11 24.71 -24.14 9.63
C ASN A 11 23.71 -23.65 10.68
N PRO A 12 23.60 -22.33 10.98
CA PRO A 12 22.72 -21.82 12.03
C PRO A 12 21.23 -21.92 11.70
N PHE A 13 20.86 -22.40 10.50
CA PHE A 13 19.47 -22.59 10.08
C PHE A 13 18.94 -24.02 10.30
N ALA A 14 19.74 -24.95 10.80
CA ALA A 14 19.31 -26.34 11.00
C ALA A 14 18.54 -26.58 12.30
N GLU A 15 18.60 -25.65 13.28
CA GLU A 15 17.91 -25.82 14.57
C GLU A 15 16.52 -25.19 14.66
N MET A 16 16.03 -24.49 13.59
CA MET A 16 14.70 -23.88 13.59
C MET A 16 13.56 -24.79 13.07
N VAL A 17 13.84 -26.04 12.74
CA VAL A 17 12.83 -26.89 12.03
C VAL A 17 12.18 -27.95 12.93
N TYR A 18 12.55 -28.12 14.20
CA TYR A 18 12.09 -29.25 14.99
C TYR A 18 11.36 -28.97 16.30
N ASP A 19 10.66 -27.84 16.44
CA ASP A 19 9.77 -27.66 17.61
C ASP A 19 8.33 -27.25 17.22
N ASN A 20 7.78 -27.82 16.16
CA ASN A 20 6.45 -27.47 15.64
C ASN A 20 5.43 -28.61 15.80
N GLN A 21 5.51 -29.45 16.84
CA GLN A 21 4.53 -30.52 17.06
C GLN A 21 3.80 -30.52 18.42
N LYS A 22 3.72 -29.39 19.11
CA LYS A 22 2.88 -29.31 20.34
C LYS A 22 2.07 -28.02 20.51
N ASN A 23 1.64 -27.37 19.42
CA ASN A 23 0.55 -26.42 19.50
C ASN A 23 -0.58 -26.88 18.57
N VAL A 24 -1.42 -27.75 19.09
CA VAL A 24 -2.75 -27.99 18.54
C VAL A 24 -3.48 -26.67 18.59
N ARG A 25 -3.58 -25.99 17.46
CA ARG A 25 -4.43 -24.81 17.30
C ARG A 25 -5.85 -25.28 17.53
N GLU A 26 -6.48 -24.80 18.59
CA GLU A 26 -7.93 -24.95 18.75
C GLU A 26 -8.64 -24.38 17.52
N PRO A 27 -9.65 -25.07 16.99
CA PRO A 27 -10.31 -24.63 15.78
C PRO A 27 -10.99 -23.29 16.01
N PHE A 28 -10.95 -22.43 14.99
CA PHE A 28 -11.47 -21.05 14.89
C PHE A 28 -12.98 -20.88 15.22
N GLN A 29 -13.63 -21.90 15.79
CA GLN A 29 -15.06 -21.94 16.07
C GLN A 29 -15.48 -21.32 17.42
N ILE A 30 -14.55 -21.00 18.32
CA ILE A 30 -14.90 -20.51 19.66
C ILE A 30 -15.14 -18.98 19.73
N GLN A 31 -14.85 -18.23 18.65
CA GLN A 31 -15.08 -16.77 18.63
C GLN A 31 -16.43 -16.33 18.06
N LEU A 32 -17.33 -17.25 17.73
CA LEU A 32 -18.64 -16.91 17.14
C LEU A 32 -19.78 -16.80 18.16
N GLU A 33 -19.56 -17.09 19.44
CA GLU A 33 -20.61 -17.08 20.45
C GLU A 33 -20.75 -15.79 21.28
N ASN A 34 -19.96 -14.75 21.04
CA ASN A 34 -20.14 -13.43 21.64
C ASN A 34 -20.80 -12.42 20.68
N LYS A 35 -21.95 -12.80 20.12
CA LYS A 35 -22.66 -12.05 19.07
C LYS A 35 -23.85 -11.23 19.58
N GLU A 36 -23.82 -10.72 20.81
CA GLU A 36 -24.94 -9.93 21.35
C GLU A 36 -24.64 -8.45 21.69
N SER A 37 -23.51 -7.90 21.27
CA SER A 37 -23.25 -6.46 21.41
C SER A 37 -22.54 -5.82 20.21
N MET A 38 -22.78 -6.31 19.00
CA MET A 38 -22.45 -5.52 17.82
C MET A 38 -23.61 -4.57 17.55
N GLU A 39 -23.50 -3.34 18.05
CA GLU A 39 -24.24 -2.21 17.52
C GLU A 39 -24.16 -2.25 15.99
N LYS A 40 -25.31 -2.01 15.34
CA LYS A 40 -25.42 -1.93 13.89
C LYS A 40 -24.24 -1.14 13.32
N VAL A 41 -23.29 -1.82 12.76
CA VAL A 41 -22.39 -1.21 11.77
C VAL A 41 -23.34 -0.85 10.64
N GLU A 42 -23.57 0.44 10.38
CA GLU A 42 -24.24 0.89 9.16
C GLU A 42 -23.59 0.14 8.00
N GLU A 43 -24.38 -0.66 7.29
CA GLU A 43 -23.94 -1.35 6.10
C GLU A 43 -23.44 -0.25 5.14
N VAL A 44 -22.13 -0.16 5.01
CA VAL A 44 -21.51 0.68 3.99
C VAL A 44 -22.05 0.16 2.67
N SER A 45 -22.89 0.96 2.01
CA SER A 45 -23.54 0.61 0.74
C SER A 45 -22.53 -0.10 -0.18
N GLU A 46 -22.93 -1.24 -0.75
CA GLU A 46 -22.15 -2.15 -1.56
C GLU A 46 -21.69 -1.54 -2.89
N GLY A 47 -20.78 -0.55 -2.82
CA GLY A 47 -19.99 -0.13 -3.96
C GLY A 47 -18.83 -1.09 -4.15
N GLU A 48 -18.54 -1.50 -5.39
CA GLU A 48 -17.36 -2.31 -5.70
C GLU A 48 -16.10 -1.61 -5.15
N VAL A 49 -15.34 -2.31 -4.29
CA VAL A 49 -14.10 -1.80 -3.73
C VAL A 49 -13.03 -1.79 -4.81
N LEU A 50 -12.52 -0.62 -5.14
CA LEU A 50 -11.43 -0.42 -6.11
C LEU A 50 -10.08 -0.76 -5.51
N GLY A 51 -9.88 -0.54 -4.22
CA GLY A 51 -8.63 -0.84 -3.56
C GLY A 51 -8.67 -0.69 -2.05
N ILE A 52 -7.69 -1.31 -1.41
CA ILE A 52 -7.46 -1.24 0.04
C ILE A 52 -6.02 -0.85 0.33
N GLY A 53 -5.78 -0.26 1.50
CA GLY A 53 -4.46 0.15 1.95
C GLY A 53 -4.44 0.39 3.45
N PHE A 54 -3.26 0.81 3.94
CA PHE A 54 -3.06 1.15 5.34
C PHE A 54 -2.20 2.41 5.44
N LEU A 55 -2.50 3.24 6.44
CA LEU A 55 -1.66 4.32 6.91
C LEU A 55 -1.16 3.99 8.31
N LYS A 56 0.01 4.50 8.66
CA LYS A 56 0.57 4.37 9.98
C LYS A 56 0.52 5.75 10.68
N ASP A 57 0.26 5.76 11.97
CA ASP A 57 0.47 6.94 12.80
C ASP A 57 1.96 7.05 13.15
N SER A 58 2.55 8.27 13.09
CA SER A 58 3.97 8.49 13.41
C SER A 58 4.30 8.21 14.86
N ASP A 59 3.37 8.50 15.76
CA ASP A 59 3.59 8.56 17.20
C ASP A 59 3.08 7.32 17.95
N SER A 60 2.40 6.42 17.22
CA SER A 60 1.84 5.20 17.79
C SER A 60 1.98 4.03 16.83
N ASP A 61 1.93 2.79 17.37
CA ASP A 61 1.87 1.59 16.53
C ASP A 61 0.48 1.34 15.91
N ILE A 62 -0.37 2.37 15.87
CA ILE A 62 -1.72 2.30 15.35
C ILE A 62 -1.70 2.39 13.83
N SER A 63 -2.43 1.49 13.18
CA SER A 63 -2.64 1.50 11.74
C SER A 63 -4.10 1.82 11.42
N TYR A 64 -4.30 2.64 10.39
CA TYR A 64 -5.59 3.06 9.87
C TYR A 64 -5.88 2.30 8.58
N GLY A 65 -7.05 1.67 8.48
CA GLY A 65 -7.45 1.01 7.24
C GLY A 65 -7.95 2.02 6.21
N MET A 66 -7.58 1.83 4.95
CA MET A 66 -8.09 2.62 3.83
C MET A 66 -8.82 1.74 2.83
N ALA A 67 -9.85 2.29 2.20
CA ALA A 67 -10.50 1.68 1.04
C ALA A 67 -10.84 2.75 0.02
N ALA A 68 -10.86 2.40 -1.26
CA ALA A 68 -11.30 3.26 -2.35
C ALA A 68 -12.52 2.63 -3.03
N ARG A 69 -13.49 3.45 -3.42
CA ARG A 69 -14.66 3.08 -4.24
C ARG A 69 -15.05 4.26 -5.13
N TYR A 70 -15.91 4.04 -6.10
CA TYR A 70 -16.52 5.18 -6.79
C TYR A 70 -17.48 5.92 -5.85
N ALA A 71 -17.46 7.26 -5.90
CA ALA A 71 -18.47 8.08 -5.25
C ALA A 71 -19.81 7.95 -5.99
N GLU A 72 -20.93 8.22 -5.31
CA GLU A 72 -22.27 8.14 -5.92
C GLU A 72 -22.43 9.07 -7.12
N GLU A 73 -21.84 10.26 -7.05
CA GLU A 73 -21.83 11.26 -8.12
C GLU A 73 -20.83 10.97 -9.25
N SER A 74 -20.01 9.90 -9.14
CA SER A 74 -19.01 9.55 -10.14
C SER A 74 -19.66 9.16 -11.45
N THR A 75 -19.12 9.70 -12.55
CA THR A 75 -19.56 9.36 -13.91
C THR A 75 -18.37 8.90 -14.76
N LYS A 76 -18.65 8.33 -15.94
CA LYS A 76 -17.59 7.90 -16.85
C LYS A 76 -16.72 9.07 -17.33
N ASP A 77 -17.36 10.24 -17.56
CA ASP A 77 -16.68 11.43 -18.08
C ASP A 77 -16.09 12.31 -16.95
N HIS A 78 -16.58 12.12 -15.73
CA HIS A 78 -16.11 12.81 -14.53
C HIS A 78 -15.96 11.82 -13.37
N PRO A 79 -14.88 11.02 -13.36
CA PRO A 79 -14.68 10.01 -12.35
C PRO A 79 -14.28 10.63 -11.01
N ILE A 80 -15.05 10.30 -9.96
CA ILE A 80 -14.77 10.68 -8.58
C ILE A 80 -14.57 9.40 -7.78
N VAL A 81 -13.41 9.29 -7.15
CA VAL A 81 -13.11 8.18 -6.24
C VAL A 81 -13.25 8.66 -4.80
N GLN A 82 -14.08 7.97 -4.03
CA GLN A 82 -14.21 8.17 -2.61
C GLN A 82 -13.23 7.27 -1.87
N VAL A 83 -12.35 7.89 -1.09
CA VAL A 83 -11.44 7.20 -0.19
C VAL A 83 -12.01 7.21 1.21
N LEU A 84 -12.13 6.03 1.81
CA LEU A 84 -12.56 5.82 3.18
C LEU A 84 -11.34 5.61 4.05
N LEU A 85 -11.23 6.33 5.15
CA LEU A 85 -10.23 6.14 6.18
C LEU A 85 -10.92 5.67 7.47
N ARG A 86 -10.66 4.43 7.87
CA ARG A 86 -11.21 3.87 9.11
C ARG A 86 -10.21 4.04 10.25
N LYS A 87 -10.64 4.75 11.29
CA LYS A 87 -9.88 4.95 12.52
C LYS A 87 -10.01 3.75 13.48
N PRO A 88 -9.11 3.61 14.46
CA PRO A 88 -9.17 2.52 15.46
C PRO A 88 -10.46 2.49 16.28
N ASN A 89 -11.10 3.64 16.50
CA ASN A 89 -12.39 3.77 17.19
C ASN A 89 -13.60 3.46 16.27
N ASN A 90 -13.36 2.89 15.08
CA ASN A 90 -14.33 2.63 14.02
C ASN A 90 -14.97 3.85 13.35
N GLU A 91 -14.58 5.08 13.69
CA GLU A 91 -14.97 6.24 12.90
C GLU A 91 -14.42 6.10 11.48
N VAL A 92 -15.22 6.56 10.51
CA VAL A 92 -14.84 6.56 9.10
C VAL A 92 -14.87 8.00 8.58
N GLU A 93 -13.74 8.44 8.03
CA GLU A 93 -13.64 9.68 7.28
C GLU A 93 -13.72 9.39 5.78
N TYR A 94 -14.37 10.28 5.03
CA TYR A 94 -14.60 10.14 3.59
C TYR A 94 -13.95 11.31 2.85
N TYR A 95 -13.22 11.01 1.78
CA TYR A 95 -12.55 11.98 0.94
C TYR A 95 -12.92 11.71 -0.52
N ASN A 96 -13.60 12.66 -1.18
CA ASN A 96 -13.92 12.56 -2.60
C ASN A 96 -12.80 13.18 -3.43
N VAL A 97 -12.19 12.38 -4.29
CA VAL A 97 -11.09 12.78 -5.17
C VAL A 97 -11.57 12.80 -6.61
N ASP A 98 -11.59 13.99 -7.21
CA ASP A 98 -11.83 14.18 -8.63
C ASP A 98 -10.58 13.77 -9.42
N ILE A 99 -10.64 12.62 -10.07
CA ILE A 99 -9.52 12.03 -10.79
C ILE A 99 -9.01 12.92 -11.92
N THR A 100 -9.90 13.72 -12.53
CA THR A 100 -9.52 14.64 -13.63
C THR A 100 -8.62 15.78 -13.16
N LYS A 101 -8.54 16.04 -11.86
CA LYS A 101 -7.74 17.10 -11.24
C LYS A 101 -6.47 16.60 -10.59
N VAL A 102 -6.28 15.29 -10.50
CA VAL A 102 -5.07 14.73 -9.88
C VAL A 102 -3.87 14.94 -10.81
N ASN A 103 -2.87 15.63 -10.31
CA ASN A 103 -1.60 15.81 -11.03
C ASN A 103 -0.47 15.04 -10.33
N PRO A 104 -0.02 13.89 -10.84
CA PRO A 104 1.03 13.09 -10.21
C PRO A 104 2.39 13.79 -10.04
N ALA A 105 2.63 14.90 -10.73
CA ALA A 105 3.81 15.72 -10.48
C ALA A 105 3.70 16.62 -9.24
N ASN A 106 2.49 16.74 -8.65
CA ASN A 106 2.23 17.55 -7.45
C ASN A 106 0.94 17.06 -6.75
N ALA A 107 0.95 15.84 -6.24
CA ALA A 107 -0.20 15.20 -5.60
C ALA A 107 0.09 14.74 -4.18
N THR A 108 -0.96 14.69 -3.36
CA THR A 108 -0.94 14.08 -2.03
C THR A 108 -0.95 12.55 -2.14
N GLU A 109 -0.65 11.86 -1.05
CA GLU A 109 -0.76 10.39 -0.98
C GLU A 109 -2.21 9.93 -1.18
N LEU A 110 -3.19 10.67 -0.61
CA LEU A 110 -4.62 10.46 -0.80
C LEU A 110 -5.02 10.51 -2.28
N GLU A 111 -4.59 11.57 -3.00
CA GLU A 111 -4.86 11.73 -4.43
C GLU A 111 -4.25 10.58 -5.24
N MET A 112 -3.03 10.17 -4.90
CA MET A 112 -2.36 9.05 -5.60
C MET A 112 -2.96 7.70 -5.26
N PHE A 113 -3.43 7.48 -4.03
CA PHE A 113 -4.18 6.27 -3.68
C PHE A 113 -5.44 6.14 -4.53
N ALA A 114 -6.21 7.22 -4.63
CA ALA A 114 -7.41 7.25 -5.49
C ALA A 114 -7.08 7.01 -6.96
N LEU A 115 -6.07 7.71 -7.50
CA LEU A 115 -5.66 7.59 -8.90
C LEU A 115 -5.17 6.19 -9.26
N CYS A 116 -4.28 5.59 -8.44
CA CYS A 116 -3.76 4.25 -8.69
C CYS A 116 -4.87 3.20 -8.74
N ASN A 117 -5.82 3.27 -7.81
CA ASN A 117 -6.95 2.33 -7.77
C ASN A 117 -7.90 2.53 -8.95
N TYR A 118 -8.14 3.77 -9.37
CA TYR A 118 -8.89 4.08 -10.60
C TYR A 118 -8.21 3.52 -11.85
N MET A 119 -6.89 3.70 -11.98
CA MET A 119 -6.12 3.20 -13.11
C MET A 119 -6.16 1.67 -13.20
N ASP A 120 -5.98 0.99 -12.07
CA ASP A 120 -6.03 -0.48 -12.00
C ASP A 120 -7.42 -1.03 -12.34
N ASP A 121 -8.50 -0.31 -12.00
CA ASP A 121 -9.85 -0.67 -12.40
C ASP A 121 -10.08 -0.51 -13.91
N LYS A 122 -9.62 0.59 -14.49
CA LYS A 122 -9.79 0.85 -15.93
C LYS A 122 -8.89 0.00 -16.80
N ASN A 123 -7.72 -0.36 -16.32
CA ASN A 123 -6.77 -1.18 -17.04
C ASN A 123 -5.97 -2.05 -16.06
N PRO A 124 -6.51 -3.21 -15.65
CA PRO A 124 -5.86 -4.10 -14.69
C PRO A 124 -4.61 -4.82 -15.25
N GLY A 125 -3.78 -4.12 -15.96
CA GLY A 125 -2.55 -4.53 -16.62
C GLY A 125 -1.75 -5.65 -15.92
N ALA A 126 -0.44 -5.74 -16.17
CA ALA A 126 0.43 -6.79 -15.61
C ALA A 126 0.51 -6.83 -14.07
N ARG A 127 0.10 -5.74 -13.39
CA ARG A 127 0.09 -5.62 -11.92
C ARG A 127 -1.21 -6.12 -11.28
N GLY A 128 -2.29 -6.31 -12.06
CA GLY A 128 -3.60 -6.67 -11.57
C GLY A 128 -4.31 -5.56 -10.79
N LYS A 129 -5.47 -5.87 -10.19
CA LYS A 129 -6.16 -4.96 -9.26
C LYS A 129 -5.25 -4.68 -8.05
N PHE A 130 -5.21 -3.44 -7.59
CA PHE A 130 -4.43 -2.93 -6.43
C PHE A 130 -2.90 -2.90 -6.62
N GLY A 131 -2.36 -3.30 -7.78
CA GLY A 131 -0.93 -3.45 -7.98
C GLY A 131 -0.19 -2.13 -8.14
N SER A 132 -0.82 -1.10 -8.74
CA SER A 132 -0.19 0.20 -8.96
C SER A 132 0.10 0.93 -7.65
N TRP A 133 -0.86 0.91 -6.72
CA TRP A 133 -0.65 1.50 -5.39
C TRP A 133 0.47 0.80 -4.61
N GLN A 134 0.47 -0.54 -4.57
CA GLN A 134 1.52 -1.30 -3.89
C GLN A 134 2.90 -1.05 -4.47
N ALA A 135 3.02 -1.00 -5.81
CA ALA A 135 4.28 -0.69 -6.47
C ALA A 135 4.75 0.73 -6.13
N LEU A 136 3.84 1.71 -6.18
CA LEU A 136 4.16 3.10 -5.85
C LEU A 136 4.62 3.26 -4.39
N LYS A 137 3.95 2.61 -3.43
CA LYS A 137 4.35 2.66 -2.01
C LYS A 137 5.70 2.00 -1.77
N CYS A 138 6.01 0.90 -2.45
CA CYS A 138 7.34 0.28 -2.38
C CYS A 138 8.43 1.23 -2.87
N ILE A 139 8.19 1.94 -3.98
CA ILE A 139 9.11 2.93 -4.54
C ILE A 139 9.29 4.11 -3.58
N ASP A 140 8.19 4.63 -3.02
CA ASP A 140 8.19 5.76 -2.08
C ASP A 140 8.97 5.45 -0.80
N ILE A 141 8.73 4.30 -0.17
CA ILE A 141 9.44 3.84 1.02
C ILE A 141 10.96 3.75 0.76
N ASN A 142 11.36 3.19 -0.39
CA ASN A 142 12.75 3.10 -0.75
C ASN A 142 13.37 4.49 -1.02
N ALA A 143 12.63 5.39 -1.67
CA ALA A 143 13.07 6.77 -1.88
C ALA A 143 13.24 7.54 -0.55
N CYS A 144 12.34 7.35 0.41
CA CYS A 144 12.48 7.88 1.77
C CYS A 144 13.73 7.33 2.46
N SER A 145 13.95 6.02 2.39
CA SER A 145 15.10 5.36 3.01
C SER A 145 16.43 5.83 2.41
N ASN A 146 16.44 6.20 1.14
CA ASN A 146 17.61 6.77 0.45
C ASN A 146 17.74 8.30 0.63
N GLY A 147 16.84 8.95 1.37
CA GLY A 147 16.86 10.39 1.62
C GLY A 147 16.39 11.26 0.43
N TYR A 148 15.75 10.67 -0.58
CA TYR A 148 15.26 11.41 -1.76
C TYR A 148 13.93 12.11 -1.53
N THR A 149 13.16 11.68 -0.55
CA THR A 149 11.86 12.24 -0.22
C THR A 149 11.57 12.09 1.28
N PHE A 150 10.47 12.65 1.73
CA PHE A 150 9.99 12.52 3.12
C PHE A 150 8.83 11.54 3.20
N ASP A 151 8.63 10.96 4.39
CA ASP A 151 7.52 10.04 4.61
C ASP A 151 6.19 10.80 4.64
N THR A 152 5.28 10.44 3.74
CA THR A 152 3.88 10.88 3.72
C THR A 152 2.91 9.78 4.13
N GLY A 153 3.41 8.58 4.40
CA GLY A 153 2.61 7.46 4.92
C GLY A 153 2.07 7.70 6.32
N LEU A 154 2.32 8.89 6.87
CA LEU A 154 1.80 9.35 8.14
C LEU A 154 0.42 9.98 7.96
N LEU A 155 -0.49 9.67 8.85
CA LEU A 155 -1.87 10.14 8.83
C LEU A 155 -1.97 11.67 8.64
N GLU A 156 -1.13 12.44 9.34
CA GLU A 156 -1.10 13.90 9.29
C GLU A 156 -0.73 14.47 7.91
N ASN A 157 0.08 13.74 7.14
CA ASN A 157 0.59 14.15 5.83
C ASN A 157 -0.23 13.60 4.66
N PHE A 158 -1.02 12.58 4.90
CA PHE A 158 -1.72 11.79 3.88
C PHE A 158 -2.57 12.64 2.91
N ALA A 159 -3.34 13.59 3.45
CA ALA A 159 -4.23 14.43 2.67
C ALA A 159 -3.66 15.84 2.39
N SER A 160 -2.50 16.18 2.94
CA SER A 160 -1.98 17.56 2.92
C SER A 160 -0.62 17.70 2.23
N ALA A 161 0.30 16.75 2.45
CA ALA A 161 1.65 16.84 1.91
C ALA A 161 1.74 16.37 0.46
N LYS A 162 2.19 17.26 -0.43
CA LYS A 162 2.31 16.96 -1.87
C LYS A 162 3.73 16.55 -2.24
N LYS A 163 3.84 15.60 -3.16
CA LYS A 163 5.09 15.13 -3.73
C LYS A 163 5.06 15.15 -5.27
N ASN A 164 6.22 15.17 -5.87
CA ASN A 164 6.39 14.86 -7.30
C ASN A 164 6.62 13.34 -7.47
N TRP A 165 5.55 12.58 -7.59
CA TRP A 165 5.59 11.13 -7.69
C TRP A 165 6.26 10.64 -8.97
N ILE A 166 6.10 11.35 -10.10
CA ILE A 166 6.81 11.06 -11.35
C ILE A 166 8.32 11.26 -11.15
N GLY A 167 8.70 12.35 -10.47
CA GLY A 167 10.11 12.62 -10.14
C GLY A 167 10.72 11.53 -9.27
N ILE A 168 10.01 11.07 -8.25
CA ILE A 168 10.43 9.98 -7.37
C ILE A 168 10.64 8.69 -8.17
N CYS A 169 9.68 8.30 -9.03
CA CYS A 169 9.82 7.12 -9.85
C CYS A 169 11.04 7.23 -10.80
N ARG A 170 11.30 8.40 -11.37
CA ARG A 170 12.48 8.63 -12.24
C ARG A 170 13.81 8.51 -11.50
N MET A 171 13.92 9.10 -10.31
CA MET A 171 15.13 8.97 -9.48
C MET A 171 15.40 7.50 -9.12
N MET A 172 14.37 6.78 -8.70
CA MET A 172 14.51 5.39 -8.30
C MET A 172 14.81 4.43 -9.46
N MET A 173 14.52 4.81 -10.72
CA MET A 173 14.91 3.98 -11.88
C MET A 173 16.41 3.75 -11.95
N ASP A 174 17.21 4.79 -11.76
CA ASP A 174 18.67 4.67 -11.85
C ASP A 174 19.23 3.79 -10.74
N ASP A 175 18.70 3.95 -9.50
CA ASP A 175 19.09 3.14 -8.36
C ASP A 175 18.75 1.65 -8.57
N TYR A 176 17.52 1.35 -9.00
CA TYR A 176 17.09 -0.03 -9.24
C TYR A 176 17.85 -0.69 -10.39
N LEU A 177 18.14 0.06 -11.46
CA LEU A 177 18.93 -0.44 -12.57
C LEU A 177 20.37 -0.75 -12.13
N GLY A 178 20.99 0.18 -11.39
CA GLY A 178 22.34 0.01 -10.84
C GLY A 178 22.46 -1.16 -9.86
N ALA A 179 21.40 -1.41 -9.08
CA ALA A 179 21.33 -2.51 -8.13
C ALA A 179 20.89 -3.85 -8.76
N GLY A 180 20.51 -3.89 -10.05
CA GLY A 180 20.02 -5.09 -10.74
C GLY A 180 18.60 -5.50 -10.31
N ILE A 181 17.81 -4.59 -9.75
CA ILE A 181 16.45 -4.84 -9.25
C ILE A 181 15.42 -4.58 -10.38
N PHE A 182 15.43 -5.42 -11.39
CA PHE A 182 14.70 -5.20 -12.65
C PHE A 182 13.17 -5.15 -12.51
N LYS A 183 12.59 -5.81 -11.51
CA LYS A 183 11.13 -5.74 -11.29
C LYS A 183 10.72 -4.31 -10.93
N GLN A 184 11.33 -3.72 -9.91
CA GLN A 184 11.04 -2.36 -9.46
C GLN A 184 11.41 -1.32 -10.53
N TYR A 185 12.49 -1.52 -11.27
CA TYR A 185 12.82 -0.70 -12.43
C TYR A 185 11.67 -0.65 -13.45
N LYS A 186 11.12 -1.81 -13.82
CA LYS A 186 9.96 -1.89 -14.73
C LYS A 186 8.71 -1.23 -14.13
N ASP A 187 8.48 -1.40 -12.83
CA ASP A 187 7.36 -0.75 -12.15
C ASP A 187 7.47 0.78 -12.23
N CYS A 188 8.67 1.34 -12.05
CA CYS A 188 8.92 2.78 -12.21
C CYS A 188 8.62 3.25 -13.64
N ILE A 189 9.12 2.55 -14.67
CA ILE A 189 8.85 2.90 -16.07
C ILE A 189 7.35 2.92 -16.36
N ASN A 190 6.65 1.87 -15.96
CA ASN A 190 5.22 1.72 -16.23
C ASN A 190 4.42 2.81 -15.50
N LEU A 191 4.71 3.07 -14.23
CA LEU A 191 4.04 4.12 -13.46
C LEU A 191 4.30 5.51 -14.05
N CYS A 192 5.55 5.82 -14.42
CA CYS A 192 5.87 7.08 -15.10
C CYS A 192 5.07 7.25 -16.40
N SER A 193 4.97 6.20 -17.21
CA SER A 193 4.21 6.22 -18.46
C SER A 193 2.72 6.45 -18.23
N GLU A 194 2.15 5.79 -17.21
CA GLU A 194 0.73 5.92 -16.87
C GLU A 194 0.42 7.28 -16.26
N PHE A 195 1.21 7.75 -15.30
CA PHE A 195 1.05 9.04 -14.65
C PHE A 195 1.19 10.22 -15.61
N SER A 196 2.04 10.10 -16.64
CA SER A 196 2.21 11.15 -17.65
C SER A 196 0.95 11.44 -18.47
N LYS A 197 -0.09 10.61 -18.38
CA LYS A 197 -1.39 10.86 -19.02
C LYS A 197 -2.27 11.83 -18.23
N PHE A 198 -1.88 12.13 -16.99
CA PHE A 198 -2.62 12.99 -16.05
C PHE A 198 -1.90 14.32 -15.74
N VAL A 199 -0.92 14.70 -16.55
CA VAL A 199 -0.12 15.95 -16.40
C VAL A 199 -0.45 16.92 -17.51
#